data_6f4a302272cf3fdfa4e6e6064d8aa456
#
_entry.id   6f4a302272cf3fdfa4e6e6064d8aa456
#
_cell.length_a   1.000
_cell.length_b   1.000
_cell.length_c   1.000
_cell.angle_alpha   90.00
_cell.angle_beta   90.00
_cell.angle_gamma   90.00
#
_symmetry.space_group_name_H-M   'P 1'
#
loop_
_entity.id
_entity.type
_entity.pdbx_description
1 polymer ?
#
loop_
_entity_poly.entity_id
_entity_poly.type
_entity_poly.pdbx_seq_one_letter_code
_entity_poly.pdbx_strand_id
1 'polypeptide(L)'
;RLCRLRMTALLGIFYRDFGLALRQGGDTGLVLAFFILAVVLFPFGVGPEPEILGRIAGGILWVAALLAALLSLDRLFQADYEDGGLELIALSPVPLELAVLAKCAAHWVATGVPLVLASPVLALVVDLEPRAIPTLVLSLLLGTPFLSLIGSVAAALTLGARRQGVLLSLLVLPLYIPPLVFGAGAIEASAVGTGSRPDLLILGALTLAALPLCPWASGAALRQALE
;
A
#
# COMPACT_ATOMS: atom_id res chain seq x y z
N ARG A 1 -9.84 -31.69 -8.46
CA ARG A 1 -8.88 -31.28 -9.52
C ARG A 1 -8.99 -29.79 -9.83
N LEU A 2 -10.20 -29.23 -10.00
CA LEU A 2 -10.41 -27.79 -10.32
C LEU A 2 -9.87 -26.84 -9.22
N CYS A 3 -10.02 -27.17 -7.95
CA CYS A 3 -9.50 -26.35 -6.86
C CYS A 3 -7.95 -26.27 -6.85
N ARG A 4 -7.30 -27.38 -7.20
CA ARG A 4 -5.83 -27.44 -7.31
C ARG A 4 -5.32 -26.62 -8.50
N LEU A 5 -6.01 -26.66 -9.64
CA LEU A 5 -5.68 -25.85 -10.83
C LEU A 5 -5.85 -24.35 -10.56
N ARG A 6 -6.91 -23.96 -9.85
CA ARG A 6 -7.11 -22.55 -9.45
C ARG A 6 -6.02 -22.07 -8.51
N MET A 7 -5.63 -22.88 -7.53
CA MET A 7 -4.57 -22.52 -6.57
C MET A 7 -3.20 -22.39 -7.24
N THR A 8 -2.85 -23.28 -8.17
CA THR A 8 -1.60 -23.19 -8.93
C THR A 8 -1.57 -21.97 -9.85
N ALA A 9 -2.71 -21.62 -10.47
CA ALA A 9 -2.81 -20.42 -11.30
C ALA A 9 -2.69 -19.13 -10.49
N LEU A 10 -3.32 -19.04 -9.31
CA LEU A 10 -3.18 -17.89 -8.40
C LEU A 10 -1.74 -17.69 -7.92
N LEU A 11 -1.09 -18.78 -7.50
CA LEU A 11 0.32 -18.73 -7.14
C LEU A 11 1.19 -18.34 -8.33
N GLY A 12 0.86 -18.80 -9.53
CA GLY A 12 1.53 -18.39 -10.76
C GLY A 12 1.45 -16.88 -11.01
N ILE A 13 0.26 -16.27 -10.86
CA ILE A 13 0.06 -14.82 -10.98
C ILE A 13 0.90 -14.09 -9.93
N PHE A 14 0.81 -14.51 -8.66
CA PHE A 14 1.56 -13.91 -7.57
C PHE A 14 3.07 -13.94 -7.82
N TYR A 15 3.64 -15.11 -8.13
CA TYR A 15 5.09 -15.25 -8.36
C TYR A 15 5.56 -14.52 -9.62
N ARG A 16 4.73 -14.46 -10.67
CA ARG A 16 5.02 -13.69 -11.88
C ARG A 16 5.14 -12.20 -11.53
N ASP A 17 4.12 -11.64 -10.87
CA ASP A 17 4.06 -10.22 -10.56
C ASP A 17 5.12 -9.82 -9.54
N PHE A 18 5.31 -10.64 -8.51
CA PHE A 18 6.40 -10.44 -7.54
C PHE A 18 7.77 -10.53 -8.21
N GLY A 19 7.98 -11.50 -9.09
CA GLY A 19 9.23 -11.62 -9.86
C GLY A 19 9.48 -10.46 -10.81
N LEU A 20 8.42 -9.91 -11.44
CA LEU A 20 8.50 -8.70 -12.26
C LEU A 20 8.85 -7.47 -11.40
N ALA A 21 8.20 -7.29 -10.25
CA ALA A 21 8.50 -6.19 -9.32
C ALA A 21 9.96 -6.23 -8.84
N LEU A 22 10.50 -7.41 -8.55
CA LEU A 22 11.91 -7.57 -8.16
C LEU A 22 12.89 -7.36 -9.32
N ARG A 23 12.55 -7.83 -10.53
CA ARG A 23 13.41 -7.69 -11.73
C ARG A 23 13.41 -6.26 -12.27
N GLN A 24 12.29 -5.58 -12.18
CA GLN A 24 12.16 -4.16 -12.46
C GLN A 24 12.57 -3.32 -11.25
N GLY A 25 13.54 -3.76 -10.48
CA GLY A 25 13.99 -3.24 -9.17
C GLY A 25 14.05 -1.71 -9.02
N GLY A 26 13.87 -0.96 -10.12
CA GLY A 26 13.65 0.46 -10.13
C GLY A 26 12.40 0.90 -9.37
N ASP A 27 11.30 0.15 -9.43
CA ASP A 27 10.02 0.58 -8.84
C ASP A 27 10.01 0.39 -7.31
N THR A 28 10.37 -0.80 -6.82
CA THR A 28 10.50 -1.03 -5.37
C THR A 28 11.59 -0.14 -4.76
N GLY A 29 12.72 0.01 -5.47
CA GLY A 29 13.80 0.90 -5.06
C GLY A 29 13.38 2.37 -5.04
N LEU A 30 12.58 2.82 -6.02
CA LEU A 30 12.06 4.18 -6.08
C LEU A 30 11.10 4.47 -4.92
N VAL A 31 10.18 3.54 -4.60
CA VAL A 31 9.25 3.65 -3.47
C VAL A 31 10.00 3.77 -2.16
N LEU A 32 10.99 2.90 -1.94
CA LEU A 32 11.81 2.92 -0.72
C LEU A 32 12.68 4.17 -0.64
N ALA A 33 13.32 4.56 -1.73
CA ALA A 33 14.14 5.78 -1.80
C ALA A 33 13.30 7.03 -1.53
N PHE A 34 12.09 7.10 -2.12
CA PHE A 34 11.16 8.20 -1.85
C PHE A 34 10.74 8.26 -0.39
N PHE A 35 10.42 7.10 0.22
CA PHE A 35 10.07 7.01 1.64
C PHE A 35 11.21 7.53 2.53
N ILE A 36 12.43 7.06 2.29
CA ILE A 36 13.62 7.49 3.05
C ILE A 36 13.85 9.00 2.87
N LEU A 37 13.86 9.48 1.63
CA LEU A 37 14.08 10.90 1.33
C LEU A 37 13.00 11.78 1.95
N ALA A 38 11.72 11.40 1.80
CA ALA A 38 10.62 12.15 2.37
C ALA A 38 10.78 12.30 3.89
N VAL A 39 11.07 11.21 4.61
CA VAL A 39 11.24 11.25 6.07
C VAL A 39 12.47 12.06 6.48
N VAL A 40 13.62 11.84 5.80
CA VAL A 40 14.89 12.53 6.13
C VAL A 40 14.82 14.03 5.89
N LEU A 41 13.98 14.50 4.95
CA LEU A 41 13.82 15.94 4.67
C LEU A 41 13.06 16.69 5.78
N PHE A 42 12.24 16.02 6.59
CA PHE A 42 11.45 16.69 7.63
C PHE A 42 12.30 17.39 8.70
N PRO A 43 13.34 16.78 9.29
CA PRO A 43 14.23 17.48 10.23
C PRO A 43 14.87 18.75 9.66
N PHE A 44 15.15 18.78 8.36
CA PHE A 44 15.70 19.98 7.71
C PHE A 44 14.66 21.07 7.48
N GLY A 45 13.38 20.68 7.27
CA GLY A 45 12.30 21.64 7.02
C GLY A 45 11.65 22.20 8.28
N VAL A 46 11.47 21.36 9.31
CA VAL A 46 10.80 21.72 10.57
C VAL A 46 11.81 22.26 11.59
N GLY A 47 13.08 21.87 11.49
CA GLY A 47 14.13 22.12 12.45
C GLY A 47 14.47 20.87 13.28
N PRO A 48 15.69 20.80 13.83
CA PRO A 48 16.19 19.60 14.52
C PRO A 48 15.74 19.54 16.01
N GLU A 49 14.59 20.12 16.36
CA GLU A 49 14.08 20.10 17.74
C GLU A 49 13.41 18.74 18.04
N PRO A 50 13.99 17.90 18.91
CA PRO A 50 13.50 16.54 19.18
C PRO A 50 12.06 16.50 19.70
N GLU A 51 11.66 17.48 20.51
CA GLU A 51 10.31 17.56 21.07
C GLU A 51 9.24 17.75 19.98
N ILE A 52 9.52 18.60 19.00
CA ILE A 52 8.60 18.87 17.88
C ILE A 52 8.58 17.66 16.95
N LEU A 53 9.76 17.18 16.54
CA LEU A 53 9.89 16.03 15.63
C LEU A 53 9.23 14.77 16.19
N GLY A 54 9.50 14.44 17.45
CA GLY A 54 8.92 13.25 18.10
C GLY A 54 7.39 13.32 18.17
N ARG A 55 6.83 14.53 18.40
CA ARG A 55 5.37 14.71 18.44
C ARG A 55 4.68 14.45 17.10
N ILE A 56 5.30 14.86 15.98
CA ILE A 56 4.72 14.72 14.64
C ILE A 56 5.24 13.48 13.91
N ALA A 57 6.15 12.71 14.49
CA ALA A 57 6.84 11.58 13.89
C ALA A 57 5.88 10.53 13.30
N GLY A 58 4.82 10.18 14.03
CA GLY A 58 3.80 9.24 13.55
C GLY A 58 3.13 9.70 12.26
N GLY A 59 2.76 10.98 12.19
CA GLY A 59 2.19 11.59 10.99
C GLY A 59 3.18 11.65 9.82
N ILE A 60 4.43 12.04 10.07
CA ILE A 60 5.48 12.09 9.05
C ILE A 60 5.68 10.71 8.41
N LEU A 61 5.86 9.67 9.23
CA LEU A 61 6.12 8.32 8.77
C LEU A 61 4.93 7.76 7.97
N TRP A 62 3.69 8.00 8.43
CA TRP A 62 2.50 7.56 7.72
C TRP A 62 2.26 8.31 6.41
N VAL A 63 2.39 9.63 6.40
CA VAL A 63 2.25 10.43 5.17
C VAL A 63 3.30 10.04 4.15
N ALA A 64 4.56 9.90 4.57
CA ALA A 64 5.63 9.47 3.69
C ALA A 64 5.40 8.05 3.12
N ALA A 65 4.95 7.10 3.94
CA ALA A 65 4.62 5.73 3.51
C ALA A 65 3.45 5.71 2.52
N LEU A 66 2.41 6.50 2.76
CA LEU A 66 1.25 6.65 1.90
C LEU A 66 1.64 7.22 0.53
N LEU A 67 2.42 8.32 0.52
CA LEU A 67 2.89 8.93 -0.72
C LEU A 67 3.84 8.00 -1.48
N ALA A 68 4.72 7.28 -0.78
CA ALA A 68 5.59 6.27 -1.37
C ALA A 68 4.79 5.14 -2.03
N ALA A 69 3.74 4.63 -1.36
CA ALA A 69 2.88 3.59 -1.91
C ALA A 69 2.16 4.04 -3.20
N LEU A 70 1.77 5.32 -3.29
CA LEU A 70 1.11 5.88 -4.50
C LEU A 70 1.97 5.77 -5.75
N LEU A 71 3.31 5.86 -5.63
CA LEU A 71 4.23 5.86 -6.78
C LEU A 71 4.23 4.57 -7.60
N SER A 72 3.79 3.46 -7.03
CA SER A 72 3.79 2.15 -7.70
C SER A 72 2.41 1.67 -8.13
N LEU A 73 1.34 2.38 -7.70
CA LEU A 73 -0.03 1.92 -7.94
C LEU A 73 -0.50 2.05 -9.38
N ASP A 74 -0.02 3.06 -10.10
CA ASP A 74 -0.37 3.29 -11.50
C ASP A 74 0.03 2.12 -12.41
N ARG A 75 1.07 1.39 -12.03
CA ARG A 75 1.59 0.24 -12.79
C ARG A 75 0.91 -1.08 -12.46
N LEU A 76 0.07 -1.15 -11.45
CA LEU A 76 -0.51 -2.40 -10.94
C LEU A 76 -1.26 -3.20 -12.02
N PHE A 77 -1.96 -2.52 -12.92
CA PHE A 77 -2.70 -3.13 -14.03
C PHE A 77 -2.23 -2.62 -15.40
N GLN A 78 -1.51 -1.50 -15.47
CA GLN A 78 -1.17 -0.83 -16.72
C GLN A 78 -0.32 -1.70 -17.64
N ALA A 79 0.70 -2.35 -17.10
CA ALA A 79 1.57 -3.24 -17.87
C ALA A 79 0.79 -4.41 -18.50
N ASP A 80 -0.06 -5.07 -17.70
CA ASP A 80 -0.88 -6.18 -18.20
C ASP A 80 -1.96 -5.71 -19.21
N TYR A 81 -2.41 -4.46 -19.11
CA TYR A 81 -3.35 -3.87 -20.06
C TYR A 81 -2.66 -3.59 -21.40
N GLU A 82 -1.48 -2.99 -21.38
CA GLU A 82 -0.72 -2.66 -22.60
C GLU A 82 -0.23 -3.92 -23.34
N ASP A 83 0.12 -4.96 -22.60
CA ASP A 83 0.63 -6.22 -23.17
C ASP A 83 -0.47 -7.23 -23.53
N GLY A 84 -1.77 -6.91 -23.29
CA GLY A 84 -2.90 -7.83 -23.49
C GLY A 84 -2.97 -8.96 -22.44
N GLY A 85 -2.14 -8.90 -21.41
CA GLY A 85 -2.10 -9.88 -20.32
C GLY A 85 -3.39 -9.89 -19.47
N LEU A 86 -4.06 -8.73 -19.37
CA LEU A 86 -5.31 -8.60 -18.64
C LEU A 86 -6.45 -9.39 -19.29
N GLU A 87 -6.52 -9.42 -20.62
CA GLU A 87 -7.47 -10.24 -21.38
C GLU A 87 -7.23 -11.73 -21.14
N LEU A 88 -5.96 -12.16 -21.11
CA LEU A 88 -5.61 -13.54 -20.81
C LEU A 88 -5.99 -13.94 -19.39
N ILE A 89 -5.84 -13.03 -18.43
CA ILE A 89 -6.27 -13.24 -17.04
C ILE A 89 -7.80 -13.35 -16.98
N ALA A 90 -8.54 -12.50 -17.70
CA ALA A 90 -10.01 -12.52 -17.74
C ALA A 90 -10.56 -13.81 -18.38
N LEU A 91 -9.86 -14.36 -19.37
CA LEU A 91 -10.20 -15.64 -20.02
C LEU A 91 -9.76 -16.87 -19.22
N SER A 92 -8.98 -16.68 -18.15
CA SER A 92 -8.49 -17.79 -17.33
C SER A 92 -9.63 -18.41 -16.48
N PRO A 93 -9.47 -19.67 -16.01
CA PRO A 93 -10.46 -20.30 -15.13
C PRO A 93 -10.49 -19.72 -13.71
N VAL A 94 -9.67 -18.71 -13.42
CA VAL A 94 -9.58 -18.01 -12.14
C VAL A 94 -10.54 -16.81 -12.16
N PRO A 95 -11.40 -16.64 -11.15
CA PRO A 95 -12.19 -15.42 -11.00
C PRO A 95 -11.30 -14.18 -10.96
N LEU A 96 -11.69 -13.13 -11.68
CA LEU A 96 -10.89 -11.91 -11.81
C LEU A 96 -10.60 -11.26 -10.46
N GLU A 97 -11.56 -11.35 -9.52
CA GLU A 97 -11.42 -10.88 -8.14
C GLU A 97 -10.26 -11.55 -7.40
N LEU A 98 -10.07 -12.86 -7.60
CA LEU A 98 -8.97 -13.59 -6.99
C LEU A 98 -7.63 -13.27 -7.67
N ALA A 99 -7.64 -13.02 -8.98
CA ALA A 99 -6.45 -12.55 -9.68
C ALA A 99 -6.02 -11.15 -9.19
N VAL A 100 -6.98 -10.23 -8.99
CA VAL A 100 -6.74 -8.92 -8.38
C VAL A 100 -6.15 -9.06 -6.98
N LEU A 101 -6.71 -9.96 -6.15
CA LEU A 101 -6.18 -10.18 -4.80
C LEU A 101 -4.74 -10.69 -4.82
N ALA A 102 -4.41 -11.62 -5.74
CA ALA A 102 -3.04 -12.12 -5.92
C ALA A 102 -2.08 -11.00 -6.34
N LYS A 103 -2.51 -10.10 -7.24
CA LYS A 103 -1.75 -8.93 -7.67
C LYS A 103 -1.55 -7.92 -6.53
N CYS A 104 -2.60 -7.63 -5.75
CA CYS A 104 -2.50 -6.78 -4.57
C CYS A 104 -1.54 -7.35 -3.53
N ALA A 105 -1.56 -8.67 -3.30
CA ALA A 105 -0.63 -9.33 -2.39
C ALA A 105 0.82 -9.23 -2.89
N ALA A 106 1.06 -9.48 -4.18
CA ALA A 106 2.38 -9.33 -4.79
C ALA A 106 2.90 -7.88 -4.68
N HIS A 107 2.05 -6.91 -4.99
CA HIS A 107 2.34 -5.48 -4.85
C HIS A 107 2.66 -5.12 -3.40
N TRP A 108 1.84 -5.55 -2.45
CA TRP A 108 2.09 -5.28 -1.03
C TRP A 108 3.41 -5.87 -0.53
N VAL A 109 3.74 -7.10 -0.93
CA VAL A 109 5.02 -7.72 -0.55
C VAL A 109 6.20 -6.97 -1.17
N ALA A 110 6.06 -6.50 -2.41
CA ALA A 110 7.13 -5.78 -3.11
C ALA A 110 7.31 -4.32 -2.64
N THR A 111 6.25 -3.66 -2.17
CA THR A 111 6.28 -2.23 -1.79
C THR A 111 6.01 -2.01 -0.29
N GLY A 112 4.94 -2.58 0.25
CA GLY A 112 4.54 -2.38 1.64
C GLY A 112 5.52 -2.98 2.64
N VAL A 113 5.97 -4.21 2.42
CA VAL A 113 6.91 -4.88 3.33
C VAL A 113 8.24 -4.13 3.45
N PRO A 114 8.89 -3.65 2.37
CA PRO A 114 10.08 -2.80 2.49
C PRO A 114 9.85 -1.52 3.29
N LEU A 115 8.69 -0.86 3.16
CA LEU A 115 8.34 0.32 3.96
C LEU A 115 8.24 -0.02 5.46
N VAL A 116 7.57 -1.14 5.79
CA VAL A 116 7.47 -1.63 7.17
C VAL A 116 8.84 -1.93 7.75
N LEU A 117 9.73 -2.58 6.99
CA LEU A 117 11.08 -2.94 7.44
C LEU A 117 11.99 -1.71 7.61
N ALA A 118 11.84 -0.69 6.78
CA ALA A 118 12.61 0.55 6.88
C ALA A 118 12.11 1.48 8.01
N SER A 119 10.84 1.37 8.40
CA SER A 119 10.20 2.30 9.34
C SER A 119 10.88 2.39 10.71
N PRO A 120 11.42 1.32 11.35
CA PRO A 120 12.08 1.46 12.64
C PRO A 120 13.37 2.31 12.58
N VAL A 121 14.11 2.20 11.46
CA VAL A 121 15.33 2.99 11.26
C VAL A 121 14.98 4.46 11.05
N LEU A 122 13.92 4.72 10.26
CA LEU A 122 13.45 6.08 10.00
C LEU A 122 12.79 6.72 11.23
N ALA A 123 12.19 5.91 12.11
CA ALA A 123 11.66 6.37 13.39
C ALA A 123 12.73 7.04 14.26
N LEU A 124 13.96 6.53 14.21
CA LEU A 124 15.09 7.12 14.93
C LEU A 124 15.53 8.47 14.34
N VAL A 125 15.34 8.67 13.04
CA VAL A 125 15.70 9.93 12.35
C VAL A 125 14.76 11.08 12.74
N VAL A 126 13.50 10.75 13.06
CA VAL A 126 12.47 11.73 13.47
C VAL A 126 12.23 11.73 14.98
N ASP A 127 13.18 11.21 15.78
CA ASP A 127 13.13 11.18 17.25
C ASP A 127 11.83 10.58 17.83
N LEU A 128 11.28 9.55 17.16
CA LEU A 128 10.11 8.84 17.67
C LEU A 128 10.46 8.13 18.99
N GLU A 129 9.60 8.30 20.00
CA GLU A 129 9.72 7.61 21.29
C GLU A 129 9.91 6.07 21.09
N PRO A 130 10.97 5.45 21.65
CA PRO A 130 11.29 4.05 21.40
C PRO A 130 10.13 3.07 21.70
N ARG A 131 9.31 3.36 22.70
CA ARG A 131 8.13 2.55 23.05
C ARG A 131 7.04 2.55 21.98
N ALA A 132 7.02 3.54 21.09
CA ALA A 132 6.07 3.63 20.00
C ALA A 132 6.52 2.91 18.73
N ILE A 133 7.80 2.50 18.61
CA ILE A 133 8.33 1.80 17.43
C ILE A 133 7.58 0.48 17.13
N PRO A 134 7.28 -0.40 18.11
CA PRO A 134 6.48 -1.60 17.83
C PRO A 134 5.08 -1.27 17.30
N THR A 135 4.46 -0.21 17.80
CA THR A 135 3.15 0.26 17.33
C THR A 135 3.24 0.83 15.91
N LEU A 136 4.30 1.54 15.56
CA LEU A 136 4.58 2.00 14.20
C LEU A 136 4.65 0.80 13.23
N VAL A 137 5.47 -0.20 13.54
CA VAL A 137 5.60 -1.41 12.70
C VAL A 137 4.25 -2.11 12.54
N LEU A 138 3.51 -2.29 13.63
CA LEU A 138 2.21 -2.96 13.59
C LEU A 138 1.15 -2.15 12.83
N SER A 139 1.12 -0.83 13.00
CA SER A 139 0.19 0.05 12.29
C SER A 139 0.45 0.06 10.78
N LEU A 140 1.72 0.12 10.37
CA LEU A 140 2.10 0.02 8.96
C LEU A 140 1.83 -1.38 8.39
N LEU A 141 2.10 -2.45 9.15
CA LEU A 141 1.81 -3.82 8.73
C LEU A 141 0.32 -4.06 8.50
N LEU A 142 -0.53 -3.47 9.33
CA LEU A 142 -1.99 -3.53 9.17
C LEU A 142 -2.50 -2.60 8.07
N GLY A 143 -1.93 -1.41 7.94
CA GLY A 143 -2.46 -0.38 7.05
C GLY A 143 -1.92 -0.45 5.62
N THR A 144 -0.68 -0.85 5.40
CA THR A 144 -0.13 -0.90 4.03
C THR A 144 -0.83 -1.90 3.11
N PRO A 145 -1.39 -3.06 3.57
CA PRO A 145 -2.26 -3.89 2.73
C PRO A 145 -3.53 -3.15 2.30
N PHE A 146 -4.12 -2.34 3.18
CA PHE A 146 -5.28 -1.51 2.86
C PHE A 146 -4.95 -0.52 1.74
N LEU A 147 -3.76 0.12 1.78
CA LEU A 147 -3.32 1.04 0.73
C LEU A 147 -3.25 0.32 -0.63
N SER A 148 -2.70 -0.89 -0.68
CA SER A 148 -2.63 -1.69 -1.91
C SER A 148 -4.01 -2.10 -2.42
N LEU A 149 -4.93 -2.47 -1.51
CA LEU A 149 -6.29 -2.88 -1.86
C LEU A 149 -7.12 -1.72 -2.40
N ILE A 150 -7.19 -0.60 -1.70
CA ILE A 150 -7.89 0.60 -2.17
C ILE A 150 -7.24 1.15 -3.43
N GLY A 151 -5.90 1.16 -3.46
CA GLY A 151 -5.16 1.58 -4.64
C GLY A 151 -5.49 0.76 -5.88
N SER A 152 -5.76 -0.55 -5.73
CA SER A 152 -6.16 -1.41 -6.85
C SER A 152 -7.51 -1.00 -7.46
N VAL A 153 -8.47 -0.54 -6.63
CA VAL A 153 -9.76 -0.04 -7.13
C VAL A 153 -9.55 1.19 -8.00
N ALA A 154 -8.76 2.15 -7.51
CA ALA A 154 -8.47 3.37 -8.25
C ALA A 154 -7.66 3.09 -9.54
N ALA A 155 -6.67 2.19 -9.47
CA ALA A 155 -5.89 1.79 -10.63
C ALA A 155 -6.77 1.14 -11.72
N ALA A 156 -7.73 0.29 -11.31
CA ALA A 156 -8.69 -0.32 -12.22
C ALA A 156 -9.65 0.70 -12.86
N LEU A 157 -10.16 1.67 -12.07
CA LEU A 157 -11.07 2.71 -12.55
C LEU A 157 -10.40 3.73 -13.48
N THR A 158 -9.10 3.94 -13.34
CA THR A 158 -8.35 4.90 -14.15
C THR A 158 -7.59 4.27 -15.30
N LEU A 159 -7.76 2.96 -15.50
CA LEU A 159 -7.07 2.19 -16.53
C LEU A 159 -7.40 2.74 -17.93
N GLY A 160 -6.36 2.91 -18.77
CA GLY A 160 -6.51 3.48 -20.11
C GLY A 160 -6.71 5.00 -20.17
N ALA A 161 -6.78 5.70 -19.04
CA ALA A 161 -6.91 7.15 -19.03
C ALA A 161 -5.60 7.85 -19.42
N ARG A 162 -5.67 8.93 -20.23
CA ARG A 162 -4.48 9.68 -20.70
C ARG A 162 -3.61 10.27 -19.59
N ARG A 163 -4.16 10.48 -18.37
CA ARG A 163 -3.47 11.01 -17.18
C ARG A 163 -3.76 10.13 -15.97
N GLN A 164 -3.56 8.85 -16.12
CA GLN A 164 -3.90 7.84 -15.13
C GLN A 164 -3.36 8.17 -13.73
N GLY A 165 -2.06 8.46 -13.58
CA GLY A 165 -1.44 8.73 -12.28
C GLY A 165 -2.04 9.93 -11.54
N VAL A 166 -2.45 11.01 -12.26
CA VAL A 166 -3.12 12.16 -11.64
C VAL A 166 -4.51 11.82 -11.16
N LEU A 167 -5.29 11.11 -11.99
CA LEU A 167 -6.65 10.69 -11.64
C LEU A 167 -6.64 9.70 -10.48
N LEU A 168 -5.71 8.74 -10.52
CA LEU A 168 -5.50 7.76 -9.46
C LEU A 168 -5.21 8.47 -8.12
N SER A 169 -4.25 9.40 -8.09
CA SER A 169 -3.90 10.13 -6.88
C SER A 169 -5.08 10.92 -6.31
N LEU A 170 -5.84 11.62 -7.18
CA LEU A 170 -7.03 12.38 -6.78
C LEU A 170 -8.12 11.50 -6.16
N LEU A 171 -8.29 10.28 -6.69
CA LEU A 171 -9.31 9.34 -6.23
C LEU A 171 -8.88 8.63 -4.94
N VAL A 172 -7.60 8.30 -4.81
CA VAL A 172 -7.07 7.52 -3.69
C VAL A 172 -6.82 8.36 -2.45
N LEU A 173 -6.33 9.60 -2.59
CA LEU A 173 -5.95 10.43 -1.43
C LEU A 173 -7.06 10.60 -0.39
N PRO A 174 -8.33 10.90 -0.74
CA PRO A 174 -9.40 10.96 0.25
C PRO A 174 -9.66 9.63 0.95
N LEU A 175 -9.52 8.51 0.23
CA LEU A 175 -9.74 7.16 0.76
C LEU A 175 -8.60 6.71 1.69
N TYR A 176 -7.45 7.36 1.61
CA TYR A 176 -6.30 7.07 2.47
C TYR A 176 -6.33 7.87 3.78
N ILE A 177 -7.25 8.83 3.95
CA ILE A 177 -7.38 9.59 5.19
C ILE A 177 -7.69 8.70 6.41
N PRO A 178 -8.66 7.76 6.36
CA PRO A 178 -8.96 6.93 7.51
C PRO A 178 -7.75 6.11 8.02
N PRO A 179 -7.04 5.32 7.19
CA PRO A 179 -5.88 4.58 7.68
C PRO A 179 -4.75 5.50 8.17
N LEU A 180 -4.58 6.67 7.56
CA LEU A 180 -3.63 7.67 8.04
C LEU A 180 -3.97 8.13 9.46
N VAL A 181 -5.22 8.51 9.70
CA VAL A 181 -5.67 9.03 11.01
C VAL A 181 -5.50 7.98 12.10
N PHE A 182 -5.98 6.76 11.87
CA PHE A 182 -5.89 5.69 12.87
C PHE A 182 -4.46 5.14 12.99
N GLY A 183 -3.70 5.09 11.91
CA GLY A 183 -2.31 4.65 11.95
C GLY A 183 -1.40 5.61 12.69
N ALA A 184 -1.46 6.90 12.40
CA ALA A 184 -0.71 7.94 13.11
C ALA A 184 -1.20 8.10 14.56
N GLY A 185 -2.53 8.06 14.79
CA GLY A 185 -3.14 8.12 16.11
C GLY A 185 -2.70 6.98 17.03
N ALA A 186 -2.59 5.75 16.50
CA ALA A 186 -2.07 4.62 17.26
C ALA A 186 -0.64 4.86 17.76
N ILE A 187 0.21 5.45 16.92
CA ILE A 187 1.61 5.75 17.27
C ILE A 187 1.67 6.82 18.34
N GLU A 188 0.91 7.90 18.16
CA GLU A 188 0.82 9.00 19.13
C GLU A 188 0.30 8.49 20.50
N ALA A 189 -0.80 7.73 20.50
CA ALA A 189 -1.36 7.14 21.72
C ALA A 189 -0.33 6.23 22.43
N SER A 190 0.48 5.48 21.68
CA SER A 190 1.57 4.69 22.24
C SER A 190 2.69 5.55 22.78
N ALA A 191 3.07 6.62 22.08
CA ALA A 191 4.11 7.54 22.52
C ALA A 191 3.75 8.29 23.80
N VAL A 192 2.47 8.63 24.01
CA VAL A 192 1.98 9.28 25.22
C VAL A 192 1.64 8.28 26.34
N GLY A 193 1.43 6.99 25.99
CA GLY A 193 1.09 5.94 26.96
C GLY A 193 -0.40 5.78 27.24
N THR A 194 -1.29 6.36 26.41
CA THR A 194 -2.75 6.26 26.53
C THR A 194 -3.33 4.95 25.95
N GLY A 195 -2.52 4.22 25.19
CA GLY A 195 -2.89 2.91 24.63
C GLY A 195 -3.37 2.97 23.17
N SER A 196 -2.68 2.24 22.30
CA SER A 196 -2.89 2.23 20.84
C SER A 196 -3.94 1.21 20.34
N ARG A 197 -4.51 0.38 21.23
CA ARG A 197 -5.40 -0.73 20.85
C ARG A 197 -6.64 -0.31 20.04
N PRO A 198 -7.38 0.74 20.39
CA PRO A 198 -8.58 1.14 19.64
C PRO A 198 -8.27 1.45 18.18
N ASP A 199 -7.24 2.26 17.94
CA ASP A 199 -6.84 2.70 16.60
C ASP A 199 -6.35 1.54 15.76
N LEU A 200 -5.53 0.64 16.33
CA LEU A 200 -5.06 -0.56 15.66
C LEU A 200 -6.21 -1.52 15.31
N LEU A 201 -7.22 -1.66 16.18
CA LEU A 201 -8.40 -2.48 15.89
C LEU A 201 -9.22 -1.91 14.74
N ILE A 202 -9.42 -0.58 14.71
CA ILE A 202 -10.11 0.09 13.60
C ILE A 202 -9.33 -0.08 12.30
N LEU A 203 -8.01 0.13 12.33
CA LEU A 203 -7.15 -0.05 11.18
C LEU A 203 -7.20 -1.49 10.65
N GLY A 204 -7.16 -2.47 11.55
CA GLY A 204 -7.32 -3.89 11.20
C GLY A 204 -8.70 -4.19 10.62
N ALA A 205 -9.77 -3.62 11.18
CA ALA A 205 -11.13 -3.79 10.67
C ALA A 205 -11.30 -3.17 9.27
N LEU A 206 -10.71 -2.01 9.01
CA LEU A 206 -10.68 -1.38 7.68
C LEU A 206 -10.00 -2.30 6.66
N THR A 207 -8.85 -2.86 7.02
CA THR A 207 -8.10 -3.76 6.14
C THR A 207 -8.87 -5.08 5.90
N LEU A 208 -9.49 -5.65 6.94
CA LEU A 208 -10.33 -6.85 6.81
C LEU A 208 -11.56 -6.59 5.94
N ALA A 209 -12.19 -5.42 6.04
CA ALA A 209 -13.32 -5.05 5.18
C ALA A 209 -12.89 -4.83 3.74
N ALA A 210 -11.71 -4.25 3.50
CA ALA A 210 -11.17 -4.03 2.17
C ALA A 210 -10.84 -5.33 1.43
N LEU A 211 -10.46 -6.40 2.14
CA LEU A 211 -10.10 -7.69 1.54
C LEU A 211 -11.16 -8.28 0.59
N PRO A 212 -12.45 -8.35 0.91
CA PRO A 212 -13.48 -8.78 -0.03
C PRO A 212 -13.97 -7.66 -0.95
N LEU A 213 -14.08 -6.43 -0.44
CA LEU A 213 -14.73 -5.32 -1.18
C LEU A 213 -13.87 -4.80 -2.33
N CYS A 214 -12.57 -4.60 -2.09
CA CYS A 214 -11.70 -4.00 -3.11
C CYS A 214 -11.45 -4.92 -4.31
N PRO A 215 -11.17 -6.23 -4.16
CA PRO A 215 -11.04 -7.11 -5.31
C PRO A 215 -12.34 -7.23 -6.11
N TRP A 216 -13.49 -7.22 -5.44
CA TRP A 216 -14.78 -7.23 -6.11
C TRP A 216 -15.01 -5.95 -6.93
N ALA A 217 -14.77 -4.76 -6.35
CA ALA A 217 -14.90 -3.49 -7.04
C ALA A 217 -13.89 -3.35 -8.19
N SER A 218 -12.63 -3.72 -7.97
CA SER A 218 -11.59 -3.72 -9.01
C SER A 218 -11.92 -4.68 -10.14
N GLY A 219 -12.41 -5.89 -9.82
CA GLY A 219 -12.82 -6.87 -10.82
C GLY A 219 -13.99 -6.37 -11.68
N ALA A 220 -14.94 -5.66 -11.10
CA ALA A 220 -16.04 -5.03 -11.83
C ALA A 220 -15.54 -3.91 -12.78
N ALA A 221 -14.64 -3.05 -12.29
CA ALA A 221 -14.03 -1.98 -13.08
C ALA A 221 -13.18 -2.53 -14.24
N LEU A 222 -12.39 -3.57 -14.00
CA LEU A 222 -11.57 -4.20 -15.03
C LEU A 222 -12.42 -4.86 -16.14
N ARG A 223 -13.57 -5.46 -15.80
CA ARG A 223 -14.48 -6.00 -16.83
C ARG A 223 -14.98 -4.90 -17.76
N GLN A 224 -15.33 -3.74 -17.21
CA GLN A 224 -15.77 -2.59 -18.03
C GLN A 224 -14.65 -2.03 -18.91
N ALA A 225 -13.41 -2.09 -18.44
CA ALA A 225 -12.25 -1.62 -19.21
C ALA A 225 -11.86 -2.56 -20.37
N LEU A 226 -12.30 -3.82 -20.32
CA LEU A 226 -12.04 -4.85 -21.34
C LEU A 226 -13.18 -5.00 -22.38
N GLU A 227 -14.33 -4.33 -22.17
CA GLU A 227 -15.47 -4.25 -23.11
C GLU A 227 -15.26 -3.14 -24.14
#